data_e52f2545d7c1217dfbab976fd1f9e56c
#
_entry.id   e52f2545d7c1217dfbab976fd1f9e56c
#
_cell.length_a   1.000
_cell.length_b   1.000
_cell.length_c   1.000
_cell.angle_alpha   90.00
_cell.angle_beta   90.00
_cell.angle_gamma   90.00
#
_symmetry.space_group_name_H-M   'P 1'
#
loop_
_entity.id
_entity.type
_entity.pdbx_description
1 polymer ?
#
loop_
_entity_poly.entity_id
_entity_poly.type
_entity_poly.pdbx_seq_one_letter_code
_entity_poly.pdbx_strand_id
1 'polypeptide(L)'
;MKLRVDAESWPYKVPFRVSRGAEAALDVIVVTLEDSSGHIGRGEAAGVDYHGETIASMKAQLEAVRPRMECGIDFESLAAILPPGGARNAVDCALWDLIAKQRRTPVWELAGVANPRRLTSSITLGIDTDAAVAAGARRYAEWPLIKVKVDGKRHLDAVRLVRAACPAAGIIVDPNQAWDCDLLNRLAPELKSLGVVLIEQPVPHGEDATLHGYTGEVRLAADESVDDRAGLATVQGLYQVVNVKLDKTGGLTEALALAREARALGLQVMVGCMAGTSLAMAPGMVAGQLAEFVDLDGPLLHAEDREHGIQYDRGLMQLPLPALWG
;
A
#
# COMPACT_ATOMS: atom_id res chain seq x y z
N MET A 1 -23.71 -7.72 16.76
CA MET A 1 -22.27 -7.88 16.43
C MET A 1 -21.46 -7.24 17.54
N LYS A 2 -20.30 -7.80 17.93
CA LYS A 2 -19.38 -7.16 18.90
C LYS A 2 -18.23 -6.54 18.13
N LEU A 3 -17.80 -5.35 18.55
CA LEU A 3 -16.64 -4.64 18.03
C LEU A 3 -15.54 -4.59 19.11
N ARG A 4 -14.34 -5.03 18.77
CA ARG A 4 -13.12 -4.78 19.55
C ARG A 4 -12.12 -4.00 18.71
N VAL A 5 -11.44 -3.04 19.32
CA VAL A 5 -10.41 -2.20 18.69
C VAL A 5 -9.18 -2.20 19.57
N ASP A 6 -8.14 -2.86 19.11
CA ASP A 6 -6.84 -2.94 19.78
C ASP A 6 -5.84 -2.01 19.08
N ALA A 7 -4.87 -1.49 19.81
CA ALA A 7 -3.69 -0.85 19.25
C ALA A 7 -2.49 -1.76 19.47
N GLU A 8 -1.68 -1.93 18.45
CA GLU A 8 -0.49 -2.77 18.45
C GLU A 8 0.70 -1.99 17.91
N SER A 9 1.91 -2.31 18.37
CA SER A 9 3.15 -1.69 17.92
C SER A 9 4.10 -2.78 17.41
N TRP A 10 4.57 -2.63 16.17
CA TRP A 10 5.39 -3.61 15.47
C TRP A 10 6.78 -3.02 15.20
N PRO A 11 7.83 -3.44 15.93
CA PRO A 11 9.19 -2.94 15.74
C PRO A 11 9.71 -3.23 14.33
N TYR A 12 10.35 -2.26 13.71
CA TYR A 12 11.09 -2.48 12.48
C TYR A 12 12.41 -3.23 12.75
N LYS A 13 12.87 -4.05 11.81
CA LYS A 13 14.20 -4.71 11.85
C LYS A 13 15.34 -3.69 11.92
N VAL A 14 15.15 -2.58 11.21
CA VAL A 14 16.03 -1.42 11.18
C VAL A 14 15.11 -0.20 11.14
N PRO A 15 15.41 0.90 11.84
CA PRO A 15 14.58 2.10 11.77
C PRO A 15 14.30 2.49 10.32
N PHE A 16 13.02 2.57 9.97
CA PHE A 16 12.59 2.85 8.60
C PHE A 16 12.60 4.36 8.35
N ARG A 17 13.28 4.79 7.28
CA ARG A 17 13.44 6.20 6.94
C ARG A 17 12.78 6.54 5.62
N VAL A 18 11.95 7.55 5.66
CA VAL A 18 11.33 8.20 4.50
C VAL A 18 11.71 9.70 4.52
N SER A 19 11.34 10.43 3.50
CA SER A 19 11.63 11.88 3.39
C SER A 19 11.11 12.69 4.59
N ARG A 20 10.05 12.21 5.29
CA ARG A 20 9.41 12.87 6.42
C ARG A 20 10.00 12.52 7.79
N GLY A 21 10.81 11.48 7.93
CA GLY A 21 11.39 11.09 9.22
C GLY A 21 11.90 9.66 9.29
N ALA A 22 12.22 9.22 10.51
CA ALA A 22 12.63 7.84 10.81
C ALA A 22 11.82 7.30 11.98
N GLU A 23 11.31 6.09 11.85
CA GLU A 23 10.49 5.41 12.85
C GLU A 23 11.12 4.09 13.27
N ALA A 24 11.06 3.79 14.56
CA ALA A 24 11.59 2.53 15.14
C ALA A 24 10.55 1.41 15.14
N ALA A 25 9.27 1.74 15.13
CA ALA A 25 8.15 0.80 15.10
C ALA A 25 6.99 1.42 14.34
N LEU A 26 6.11 0.58 13.83
CA LEU A 26 4.81 0.95 13.27
C LEU A 26 3.73 0.68 14.28
N ASP A 27 2.92 1.69 14.57
CA ASP A 27 1.69 1.53 15.34
C ASP A 27 0.50 1.30 14.41
N VAL A 28 -0.35 0.32 14.75
CA VAL A 28 -1.54 -0.04 13.98
C VAL A 28 -2.75 -0.19 14.88
N ILE A 29 -3.95 -0.03 14.30
CA ILE A 29 -5.18 -0.52 14.91
C ILE A 29 -5.55 -1.88 14.32
N VAL A 30 -6.09 -2.75 15.16
CA VAL A 30 -6.71 -4.01 14.75
C VAL A 30 -8.17 -3.98 15.16
N VAL A 31 -9.04 -4.10 14.18
CA VAL A 31 -10.48 -4.26 14.39
C VAL A 31 -10.81 -5.74 14.37
N THR A 32 -11.57 -6.18 15.36
CA THR A 32 -12.16 -7.51 15.44
C THR A 32 -13.68 -7.38 15.50
N LEU A 33 -14.36 -8.01 14.56
CA LEU A 33 -15.82 -8.13 14.52
C LEU A 33 -16.21 -9.57 14.86
N GLU A 34 -17.14 -9.73 15.81
CA GLU A 34 -17.68 -11.05 16.20
C GLU A 34 -19.20 -11.05 16.02
N ASP A 35 -19.72 -12.01 15.26
CA ASP A 35 -21.16 -12.18 15.13
C ASP A 35 -21.77 -12.99 16.28
N SER A 36 -23.11 -13.14 16.29
CA SER A 36 -23.83 -13.92 17.31
C SER A 36 -23.56 -15.41 17.25
N SER A 37 -22.98 -15.91 16.17
CA SER A 37 -22.63 -17.32 15.96
C SER A 37 -21.17 -17.61 16.30
N GLY A 38 -20.38 -16.58 16.69
CA GLY A 38 -18.98 -16.71 17.06
C GLY A 38 -18.02 -16.67 15.87
N HIS A 39 -18.46 -16.30 14.65
CA HIS A 39 -17.53 -16.03 13.56
C HIS A 39 -16.79 -14.71 13.83
N ILE A 40 -15.50 -14.71 13.54
CA ILE A 40 -14.62 -13.59 13.80
C ILE A 40 -13.99 -13.12 12.49
N GLY A 41 -14.16 -11.83 12.18
CA GLY A 41 -13.45 -11.13 11.13
C GLY A 41 -12.48 -10.13 11.70
N ARG A 42 -11.29 -9.99 11.07
CA ARG A 42 -10.23 -9.07 11.50
C ARG A 42 -9.80 -8.16 10.37
N GLY A 43 -9.41 -6.94 10.70
CA GLY A 43 -8.77 -6.00 9.78
C GLY A 43 -7.78 -5.13 10.51
N GLU A 44 -6.73 -4.74 9.83
CA GLU A 44 -5.63 -3.91 10.36
C GLU A 44 -5.48 -2.65 9.52
N ALA A 45 -5.14 -1.54 10.16
CA ALA A 45 -4.79 -0.29 9.49
C ALA A 45 -3.70 0.47 10.24
N ALA A 46 -2.77 1.04 9.48
CA ALA A 46 -1.79 2.00 9.97
C ALA A 46 -2.32 3.43 9.96
N GLY A 47 -3.29 3.70 9.08
CA GLY A 47 -3.79 5.04 8.79
C GLY A 47 -2.90 5.81 7.81
N VAL A 48 -3.33 7.03 7.48
CA VAL A 48 -2.66 7.90 6.52
C VAL A 48 -2.03 9.07 7.28
N ASP A 49 -0.74 8.96 7.59
CA ASP A 49 0.02 9.90 8.42
C ASP A 49 0.02 11.33 7.85
N TYR A 50 0.15 11.47 6.53
CA TYR A 50 0.15 12.78 5.87
C TYR A 50 -1.25 13.42 5.78
N HIS A 51 -2.32 12.70 6.08
CA HIS A 51 -3.66 13.24 6.34
C HIS A 51 -3.89 13.54 7.83
N GLY A 52 -2.88 13.32 8.69
CA GLY A 52 -2.95 13.56 10.13
C GLY A 52 -3.68 12.47 10.91
N GLU A 53 -3.89 11.29 10.32
CA GLU A 53 -4.43 10.16 11.05
C GLU A 53 -3.42 9.65 12.09
N THR A 54 -3.95 9.28 13.25
CA THR A 54 -3.21 8.69 14.37
C THR A 54 -4.00 7.54 14.95
N ILE A 55 -3.34 6.66 15.71
CA ILE A 55 -4.03 5.60 16.48
C ILE A 55 -5.16 6.18 17.33
N ALA A 56 -4.93 7.32 17.97
CA ALA A 56 -5.92 7.97 18.82
C ALA A 56 -7.12 8.49 18.01
N SER A 57 -6.89 9.13 16.85
CA SER A 57 -7.96 9.66 16.01
C SER A 57 -8.79 8.53 15.39
N MET A 58 -8.15 7.47 14.88
CA MET A 58 -8.84 6.30 14.34
C MET A 58 -9.70 5.58 15.39
N LYS A 59 -9.16 5.37 16.60
CA LYS A 59 -9.94 4.81 17.72
C LYS A 59 -11.12 5.70 18.10
N ALA A 60 -10.94 7.02 18.17
CA ALA A 60 -12.03 7.95 18.46
C ALA A 60 -13.16 7.89 17.42
N GLN A 61 -12.80 7.80 16.11
CA GLN A 61 -13.78 7.62 15.03
C GLN A 61 -14.59 6.32 15.23
N LEU A 62 -13.93 5.21 15.53
CA LEU A 62 -14.58 3.92 15.74
C LEU A 62 -15.50 3.91 16.97
N GLU A 63 -15.03 4.50 18.07
CA GLU A 63 -15.87 4.61 19.29
C GLU A 63 -17.13 5.47 19.06
N ALA A 64 -17.02 6.56 18.30
CA ALA A 64 -18.16 7.41 17.99
C ALA A 64 -19.27 6.69 17.21
N VAL A 65 -18.92 5.71 16.38
CA VAL A 65 -19.88 4.94 15.56
C VAL A 65 -20.15 3.53 16.09
N ARG A 66 -19.51 3.13 17.20
CA ARG A 66 -19.65 1.80 17.82
C ARG A 66 -21.10 1.33 17.96
N PRO A 67 -22.06 2.12 18.52
CA PRO A 67 -23.44 1.65 18.69
C PRO A 67 -24.09 1.27 17.36
N ARG A 68 -23.77 1.99 16.28
CA ARG A 68 -24.30 1.70 14.95
C ARG A 68 -23.70 0.42 14.39
N MET A 69 -22.38 0.22 14.56
CA MET A 69 -21.71 -0.99 14.11
C MET A 69 -22.19 -2.24 14.85
N GLU A 70 -22.42 -2.16 16.15
CA GLU A 70 -22.87 -3.29 16.95
C GLU A 70 -24.33 -3.70 16.66
N CYS A 71 -25.16 -2.78 16.13
CA CYS A 71 -26.49 -3.12 15.60
C CYS A 71 -26.44 -3.93 14.30
N GLY A 72 -25.30 -4.07 13.69
CA GLY A 72 -25.08 -4.69 12.36
C GLY A 72 -24.81 -3.63 11.31
N ILE A 73 -23.79 -3.88 10.48
CA ILE A 73 -23.35 -2.97 9.45
C ILE A 73 -22.99 -3.74 8.18
N ASP A 74 -23.24 -3.15 7.04
CA ASP A 74 -22.76 -3.56 5.72
C ASP A 74 -21.80 -2.52 5.14
N PHE A 75 -21.24 -2.79 3.97
CA PHE A 75 -20.26 -1.91 3.33
C PHE A 75 -20.82 -0.53 2.98
N GLU A 76 -22.08 -0.46 2.53
CA GLU A 76 -22.73 0.80 2.18
C GLU A 76 -22.96 1.68 3.42
N SER A 77 -23.52 1.08 4.47
CA SER A 77 -23.73 1.75 5.76
C SER A 77 -22.40 2.19 6.40
N LEU A 78 -21.35 1.37 6.28
CA LEU A 78 -20.00 1.72 6.75
C LEU A 78 -19.48 2.96 6.04
N ALA A 79 -19.56 3.01 4.71
CA ALA A 79 -19.14 4.15 3.92
C ALA A 79 -19.92 5.44 4.26
N ALA A 80 -21.17 5.31 4.67
CA ALA A 80 -22.01 6.44 5.08
C ALA A 80 -21.67 7.00 6.48
N ILE A 81 -21.01 6.24 7.34
CA ILE A 81 -20.75 6.65 8.73
C ILE A 81 -19.27 6.92 9.05
N LEU A 82 -18.35 6.41 8.25
CA LEU A 82 -16.92 6.67 8.38
C LEU A 82 -16.34 7.23 7.07
N PRO A 83 -15.55 8.29 7.15
CA PRO A 83 -14.83 8.82 5.98
C PRO A 83 -13.80 7.80 5.48
N PRO A 84 -13.24 7.96 4.26
CA PRO A 84 -12.03 7.27 3.86
C PRO A 84 -10.92 7.44 4.89
N GLY A 85 -10.05 6.44 5.04
CA GLY A 85 -8.98 6.45 6.01
C GLY A 85 -8.83 5.11 6.73
N GLY A 86 -7.85 5.02 7.63
CA GLY A 86 -7.47 3.80 8.31
C GLY A 86 -8.57 3.22 9.21
N ALA A 87 -9.37 4.06 9.86
CA ALA A 87 -10.49 3.58 10.68
C ALA A 87 -11.50 2.79 9.85
N ARG A 88 -11.91 3.33 8.70
CA ARG A 88 -12.83 2.63 7.79
C ARG A 88 -12.18 1.41 7.17
N ASN A 89 -10.88 1.50 6.77
CA ASN A 89 -10.14 0.38 6.21
C ASN A 89 -10.15 -0.83 7.15
N ALA A 90 -9.82 -0.64 8.43
CA ALA A 90 -9.78 -1.74 9.40
C ALA A 90 -11.15 -2.43 9.55
N VAL A 91 -12.26 -1.67 9.55
CA VAL A 91 -13.62 -2.24 9.63
C VAL A 91 -14.02 -2.92 8.33
N ASP A 92 -13.79 -2.30 7.19
CA ASP A 92 -14.09 -2.86 5.86
C ASP A 92 -13.41 -4.21 5.67
N CYS A 93 -12.11 -4.29 5.95
CA CYS A 93 -11.35 -5.54 5.86
C CYS A 93 -11.83 -6.59 6.88
N ALA A 94 -12.22 -6.17 8.08
CA ALA A 94 -12.82 -7.09 9.06
C ALA A 94 -14.18 -7.62 8.61
N LEU A 95 -15.01 -6.82 7.92
CA LEU A 95 -16.27 -7.27 7.35
C LEU A 95 -16.06 -8.29 6.23
N TRP A 96 -15.11 -8.06 5.33
CA TRP A 96 -14.75 -9.03 4.28
C TRP A 96 -14.35 -10.38 4.87
N ASP A 97 -13.49 -10.38 5.88
CA ASP A 97 -13.05 -11.58 6.58
C ASP A 97 -14.22 -12.29 7.31
N LEU A 98 -15.09 -11.52 7.99
CA LEU A 98 -16.26 -12.04 8.67
C LEU A 98 -17.24 -12.70 7.69
N ILE A 99 -17.56 -12.02 6.58
CA ILE A 99 -18.50 -12.52 5.58
C ILE A 99 -17.95 -13.79 4.91
N ALA A 100 -16.65 -13.84 4.61
CA ALA A 100 -15.99 -15.03 4.06
C ALA A 100 -16.19 -16.25 4.97
N LYS A 101 -15.95 -16.07 6.27
CA LYS A 101 -16.11 -17.13 7.28
C LYS A 101 -17.57 -17.54 7.49
N GLN A 102 -18.49 -16.58 7.54
CA GLN A 102 -19.93 -16.85 7.61
C GLN A 102 -20.43 -17.68 6.43
N ARG A 103 -19.98 -17.30 5.21
CA ARG A 103 -20.40 -17.95 3.96
C ARG A 103 -19.58 -19.20 3.62
N ARG A 104 -18.48 -19.43 4.33
CA ARG A 104 -17.46 -20.45 4.00
C ARG A 104 -17.01 -20.34 2.53
N THR A 105 -16.84 -19.10 2.09
CA THR A 105 -16.46 -18.75 0.72
C THR A 105 -15.24 -17.85 0.79
N PRO A 106 -14.15 -18.20 0.12
CA PRO A 106 -12.95 -17.37 0.14
C PRO A 106 -13.23 -15.93 -0.33
N VAL A 107 -12.54 -14.95 0.24
CA VAL A 107 -12.69 -13.53 -0.13
C VAL A 107 -12.46 -13.31 -1.62
N TRP A 108 -11.57 -14.06 -2.26
CA TRP A 108 -11.33 -13.99 -3.70
C TRP A 108 -12.60 -14.15 -4.52
N GLU A 109 -13.39 -15.18 -4.21
CA GLU A 109 -14.67 -15.44 -4.89
C GLU A 109 -15.68 -14.33 -4.62
N LEU A 110 -15.79 -13.87 -3.38
CA LEU A 110 -16.67 -12.76 -3.00
C LEU A 110 -16.29 -11.47 -3.72
N ALA A 111 -14.99 -11.24 -3.95
CA ALA A 111 -14.47 -10.09 -4.69
C ALA A 111 -14.56 -10.25 -6.22
N GLY A 112 -15.04 -11.41 -6.72
CA GLY A 112 -15.14 -11.69 -8.15
C GLY A 112 -13.80 -12.08 -8.81
N VAL A 113 -12.86 -12.61 -8.04
CA VAL A 113 -11.57 -13.12 -8.53
C VAL A 113 -11.65 -14.64 -8.65
N ALA A 114 -11.85 -15.16 -9.85
CA ALA A 114 -12.08 -16.59 -10.06
C ALA A 114 -10.83 -17.46 -9.81
N ASN A 115 -9.65 -16.97 -10.15
CA ASN A 115 -8.39 -17.70 -10.06
C ASN A 115 -7.31 -16.79 -9.46
N PRO A 116 -7.21 -16.68 -8.12
CA PRO A 116 -6.20 -15.85 -7.49
C PRO A 116 -4.80 -16.36 -7.79
N ARG A 117 -3.92 -15.45 -8.21
CA ARG A 117 -2.52 -15.75 -8.47
C ARG A 117 -1.64 -15.26 -7.33
N ARG A 118 -0.51 -15.90 -7.13
CA ARG A 118 0.56 -15.35 -6.31
C ARG A 118 1.06 -14.07 -6.97
N LEU A 119 1.34 -13.04 -6.17
CA LEU A 119 1.78 -11.73 -6.65
C LEU A 119 3.28 -11.56 -6.37
N THR A 120 3.94 -10.80 -7.22
CA THR A 120 5.32 -10.38 -6.97
C THR A 120 5.31 -8.98 -6.40
N SER A 121 5.66 -8.85 -5.12
CA SER A 121 5.85 -7.55 -4.47
C SER A 121 7.23 -6.99 -4.70
N SER A 122 7.35 -5.66 -4.80
CA SER A 122 8.64 -5.00 -4.61
C SER A 122 9.15 -5.21 -3.19
N ILE A 123 10.42 -4.89 -2.98
CA ILE A 123 11.00 -4.67 -1.65
C ILE A 123 11.52 -3.25 -1.58
N THR A 124 11.18 -2.53 -0.51
CA THR A 124 11.53 -1.13 -0.33
C THR A 124 12.88 -0.97 0.36
N LEU A 125 13.76 -0.21 -0.27
CA LEU A 125 14.97 0.31 0.34
C LEU A 125 14.74 1.78 0.73
N GLY A 126 14.77 2.05 2.02
CA GLY A 126 14.61 3.39 2.58
C GLY A 126 15.81 4.29 2.33
N ILE A 127 15.66 5.57 2.66
CA ILE A 127 16.75 6.54 2.59
C ILE A 127 17.80 6.21 3.68
N ASP A 128 19.03 5.92 3.26
CA ASP A 128 20.14 5.58 4.18
C ASP A 128 21.49 5.94 3.56
N THR A 129 22.58 5.59 4.24
CA THR A 129 23.94 5.71 3.74
C THR A 129 24.16 4.82 2.52
N ASP A 130 25.13 5.15 1.65
CA ASP A 130 25.49 4.34 0.47
C ASP A 130 25.82 2.90 0.85
N ALA A 131 26.54 2.73 1.96
CA ALA A 131 26.93 1.41 2.45
C ALA A 131 25.70 0.57 2.84
N ALA A 132 24.71 1.17 3.50
CA ALA A 132 23.47 0.51 3.92
C ALA A 132 22.57 0.18 2.71
N VAL A 133 22.40 1.13 1.78
CA VAL A 133 21.64 0.90 0.52
C VAL A 133 22.30 -0.22 -0.28
N ALA A 134 23.63 -0.20 -0.47
CA ALA A 134 24.34 -1.25 -1.20
C ALA A 134 24.26 -2.62 -0.50
N ALA A 135 24.28 -2.65 0.83
CA ALA A 135 24.11 -3.89 1.60
C ALA A 135 22.66 -4.44 1.46
N GLY A 136 21.67 -3.58 1.55
CA GLY A 136 20.25 -3.92 1.32
C GLY A 136 20.03 -4.45 -0.10
N ALA A 137 20.56 -3.76 -1.11
CA ALA A 137 20.46 -4.18 -2.50
C ALA A 137 21.08 -5.58 -2.72
N ARG A 138 22.27 -5.84 -2.18
CA ARG A 138 22.90 -7.18 -2.26
C ARG A 138 22.06 -8.26 -1.58
N ARG A 139 21.41 -7.95 -0.46
CA ARG A 139 20.52 -8.90 0.24
C ARG A 139 19.35 -9.32 -0.64
N TYR A 140 18.86 -8.43 -1.47
CA TYR A 140 17.70 -8.62 -2.33
C TYR A 140 18.06 -8.75 -3.82
N ALA A 141 19.29 -9.17 -4.14
CA ALA A 141 19.81 -9.22 -5.52
C ALA A 141 18.99 -10.12 -6.47
N GLU A 142 18.30 -11.11 -5.93
CA GLU A 142 17.43 -12.03 -6.70
C GLU A 142 15.96 -11.56 -6.78
N TRP A 143 15.64 -10.40 -6.22
CA TRP A 143 14.28 -9.87 -6.28
C TRP A 143 14.03 -9.24 -7.65
N PRO A 144 12.89 -9.52 -8.28
CA PRO A 144 12.60 -9.01 -9.62
C PRO A 144 12.19 -7.53 -9.63
N LEU A 145 11.80 -6.97 -8.48
CA LEU A 145 11.34 -5.59 -8.34
C LEU A 145 11.83 -4.99 -7.03
N ILE A 146 12.49 -3.84 -7.10
CA ILE A 146 13.01 -3.11 -5.92
C ILE A 146 12.48 -1.69 -5.96
N LYS A 147 11.88 -1.24 -4.86
CA LYS A 147 11.49 0.16 -4.66
C LYS A 147 12.59 0.90 -3.91
N VAL A 148 12.99 2.05 -4.41
CA VAL A 148 14.06 2.88 -3.86
C VAL A 148 13.51 4.22 -3.45
N LYS A 149 13.51 4.50 -2.15
CA LYS A 149 13.18 5.83 -1.63
C LYS A 149 14.36 6.77 -1.88
N VAL A 150 14.08 7.94 -2.43
CA VAL A 150 15.08 8.99 -2.67
C VAL A 150 14.62 10.30 -2.05
N ASP A 151 15.57 11.19 -1.80
CA ASP A 151 15.28 12.53 -1.27
C ASP A 151 15.53 13.63 -2.30
N GLY A 152 15.33 14.89 -1.91
CA GLY A 152 15.56 16.06 -2.74
C GLY A 152 17.05 16.39 -3.00
N LYS A 153 18.01 15.58 -2.56
CA LYS A 153 19.46 15.86 -2.66
C LYS A 153 20.24 14.76 -3.39
N ARG A 154 19.90 13.50 -3.14
CA ARG A 154 20.65 12.32 -3.63
C ARG A 154 19.74 11.50 -4.53
N HIS A 155 19.42 12.06 -5.70
CA HIS A 155 18.38 11.54 -6.58
C HIS A 155 18.73 10.21 -7.27
N LEU A 156 20.03 10.02 -7.66
CA LEU A 156 20.44 8.89 -8.49
C LEU A 156 21.41 7.93 -7.79
N ASP A 157 22.08 8.36 -6.71
CA ASP A 157 23.15 7.56 -6.09
C ASP A 157 22.63 6.22 -5.58
N ALA A 158 21.50 6.23 -4.86
CA ALA A 158 20.86 5.01 -4.40
C ALA A 158 20.42 4.10 -5.56
N VAL A 159 19.86 4.69 -6.63
CA VAL A 159 19.42 3.96 -7.83
C VAL A 159 20.60 3.29 -8.54
N ARG A 160 21.74 3.98 -8.67
CA ARG A 160 22.99 3.42 -9.26
C ARG A 160 23.51 2.26 -8.43
N LEU A 161 23.52 2.40 -7.09
CA LEU A 161 23.94 1.33 -6.17
C LEU A 161 23.05 0.09 -6.29
N VAL A 162 21.72 0.30 -6.36
CA VAL A 162 20.76 -0.78 -6.53
C VAL A 162 20.96 -1.45 -7.88
N ARG A 163 21.09 -0.69 -8.98
CA ARG A 163 21.31 -1.27 -10.32
C ARG A 163 22.62 -2.07 -10.39
N ALA A 164 23.68 -1.60 -9.73
CA ALA A 164 24.96 -2.32 -9.69
C ALA A 164 24.85 -3.66 -8.96
N ALA A 165 24.05 -3.72 -7.88
CA ALA A 165 23.84 -4.94 -7.09
C ALA A 165 22.77 -5.88 -7.68
N CYS A 166 21.78 -5.34 -8.38
CA CYS A 166 20.59 -6.04 -8.88
C CYS A 166 20.44 -5.78 -10.39
N PRO A 167 21.30 -6.33 -11.24
CA PRO A 167 21.35 -5.96 -12.66
C PRO A 167 20.09 -6.35 -13.45
N ALA A 168 19.31 -7.32 -12.98
CA ALA A 168 18.10 -7.81 -13.65
C ALA A 168 16.79 -7.25 -13.08
N ALA A 169 16.82 -6.61 -11.90
CA ALA A 169 15.60 -6.13 -11.25
C ALA A 169 15.00 -4.93 -11.98
N GLY A 170 13.66 -4.85 -12.05
CA GLY A 170 12.97 -3.57 -12.26
C GLY A 170 13.16 -2.67 -11.05
N ILE A 171 13.25 -1.36 -11.26
CA ILE A 171 13.40 -0.41 -10.16
C ILE A 171 12.22 0.56 -10.18
N ILE A 172 11.54 0.69 -9.04
CA ILE A 172 10.59 1.78 -8.76
C ILE A 172 11.36 2.83 -7.98
N VAL A 173 11.29 4.09 -8.39
CA VAL A 173 11.88 5.22 -7.65
C VAL A 173 10.75 6.01 -7.03
N ASP A 174 10.86 6.29 -5.73
CA ASP A 174 9.85 7.03 -4.98
C ASP A 174 10.48 8.24 -4.27
N PRO A 175 10.37 9.42 -4.86
CA PRO A 175 10.83 10.68 -4.26
C PRO A 175 9.91 11.19 -3.14
N ASN A 176 8.73 10.62 -2.95
CA ASN A 176 7.71 11.11 -2.02
C ASN A 176 7.55 12.64 -2.11
N GLN A 177 7.20 13.11 -3.30
CA GLN A 177 6.91 14.54 -3.57
C GLN A 177 8.15 15.47 -3.48
N ALA A 178 9.38 14.95 -3.49
CA ALA A 178 10.58 15.76 -3.27
C ALA A 178 11.14 16.41 -4.55
N TRP A 179 10.57 16.18 -5.72
CA TRP A 179 11.05 16.72 -6.99
C TRP A 179 10.08 17.77 -7.59
N ASP A 180 10.58 18.58 -8.51
CA ASP A 180 9.80 19.37 -9.44
C ASP A 180 9.89 18.78 -10.86
N CYS A 181 9.06 19.28 -11.78
CA CYS A 181 9.02 18.78 -13.15
C CYS A 181 10.34 19.01 -13.92
N ASP A 182 11.07 20.10 -13.63
CA ASP A 182 12.35 20.41 -14.26
C ASP A 182 13.44 19.43 -13.82
N LEU A 183 13.50 19.13 -12.52
CA LEU A 183 14.40 18.11 -12.00
C LEU A 183 14.05 16.73 -12.55
N LEU A 184 12.76 16.36 -12.55
CA LEU A 184 12.27 15.11 -13.11
C LEU A 184 12.72 14.94 -14.58
N ASN A 185 12.55 15.96 -15.42
CA ASN A 185 13.00 15.94 -16.81
C ASN A 185 14.52 15.79 -16.97
N ARG A 186 15.29 16.43 -16.09
CA ARG A 186 16.78 16.28 -16.10
C ARG A 186 17.21 14.87 -15.71
N LEU A 187 16.50 14.23 -14.78
CA LEU A 187 16.86 12.89 -14.27
C LEU A 187 16.32 11.75 -15.14
N ALA A 188 15.20 11.97 -15.84
CA ALA A 188 14.48 10.93 -16.58
C ALA A 188 15.34 10.11 -17.56
N PRO A 189 16.25 10.71 -18.37
CA PRO A 189 17.09 9.93 -19.29
C PRO A 189 18.01 8.94 -18.57
N GLU A 190 18.61 9.34 -17.45
CA GLU A 190 19.48 8.46 -16.67
C GLU A 190 18.68 7.41 -15.91
N LEU A 191 17.54 7.78 -15.30
CA LEU A 191 16.64 6.82 -14.66
C LEU A 191 16.20 5.73 -15.65
N LYS A 192 15.86 6.11 -16.89
CA LYS A 192 15.56 5.16 -17.97
C LYS A 192 16.74 4.23 -18.25
N SER A 193 17.94 4.77 -18.39
CA SER A 193 19.16 4.00 -18.65
C SER A 193 19.52 3.05 -17.50
N LEU A 194 19.17 3.41 -16.26
CA LEU A 194 19.31 2.58 -15.08
C LEU A 194 18.19 1.51 -14.96
N GLY A 195 17.28 1.42 -15.92
CA GLY A 195 16.20 0.43 -15.93
C GLY A 195 15.10 0.72 -14.89
N VAL A 196 14.88 2.00 -14.55
CA VAL A 196 13.73 2.41 -13.76
C VAL A 196 12.47 2.19 -14.60
N VAL A 197 11.51 1.46 -14.03
CA VAL A 197 10.26 1.08 -14.70
C VAL A 197 9.09 1.96 -14.29
N LEU A 198 9.20 2.64 -13.14
CA LEU A 198 8.16 3.49 -12.56
C LEU A 198 8.79 4.56 -11.66
N ILE A 199 8.26 5.78 -11.71
CA ILE A 199 8.54 6.87 -10.75
C ILE A 199 7.23 7.17 -10.03
N GLU A 200 7.20 6.99 -8.71
CA GLU A 200 6.01 7.19 -7.87
C GLU A 200 6.04 8.59 -7.28
N GLN A 201 4.94 9.33 -7.42
CA GLN A 201 4.69 10.68 -6.89
C GLN A 201 5.91 11.61 -6.89
N PRO A 202 6.42 11.98 -8.07
CA PRO A 202 7.62 12.81 -8.14
C PRO A 202 7.40 14.23 -7.61
N VAL A 203 6.25 14.84 -7.92
CA VAL A 203 5.93 16.24 -7.59
C VAL A 203 4.98 16.33 -6.38
N PRO A 204 4.96 17.47 -5.66
CA PRO A 204 4.03 17.68 -4.56
C PRO A 204 2.57 17.52 -5.00
N HIS A 205 1.76 16.91 -4.12
CA HIS A 205 0.30 16.90 -4.28
C HIS A 205 -0.24 18.33 -4.47
N GLY A 206 -1.08 18.51 -5.50
CA GLY A 206 -1.57 19.82 -5.89
C GLY A 206 -0.71 20.56 -6.94
N GLU A 207 0.50 20.12 -7.21
CA GLU A 207 1.37 20.62 -8.28
C GLU A 207 1.39 19.70 -9.51
N ASP A 208 0.52 18.67 -9.54
CA ASP A 208 0.45 17.65 -10.58
C ASP A 208 0.32 18.22 -12.00
N ALA A 209 -0.35 19.36 -12.16
CA ALA A 209 -0.49 20.03 -13.45
C ALA A 209 0.87 20.40 -14.09
N THR A 210 1.94 20.54 -13.32
CA THR A 210 3.30 20.78 -13.83
C THR A 210 3.80 19.62 -14.69
N LEU A 211 3.29 18.40 -14.47
CA LEU A 211 3.63 17.21 -15.24
C LEU A 211 3.16 17.23 -16.70
N HIS A 212 2.33 18.22 -17.12
CA HIS A 212 2.14 18.48 -18.55
C HIS A 212 3.45 18.80 -19.28
N GLY A 213 4.46 19.29 -18.54
CA GLY A 213 5.81 19.55 -19.05
C GLY A 213 6.73 18.34 -19.00
N TYR A 214 6.29 17.19 -18.51
CA TYR A 214 7.12 15.98 -18.47
C TYR A 214 7.29 15.38 -19.86
N THR A 215 8.55 15.19 -20.26
CA THR A 215 8.94 14.66 -21.58
C THR A 215 9.69 13.34 -21.51
N GLY A 216 9.86 12.79 -20.31
CA GLY A 216 10.57 11.54 -20.10
C GLY A 216 9.77 10.31 -20.54
N GLU A 217 10.46 9.17 -20.65
CA GLU A 217 9.86 7.90 -21.07
C GLU A 217 9.52 6.96 -19.91
N VAL A 218 9.94 7.27 -18.67
CA VAL A 218 9.61 6.47 -17.50
C VAL A 218 8.19 6.80 -17.07
N ARG A 219 7.37 5.76 -16.86
CA ARG A 219 5.99 5.96 -16.39
C ARG A 219 5.95 6.60 -15.02
N LEU A 220 4.93 7.42 -14.79
CA LEU A 220 4.66 8.07 -13.52
C LEU A 220 3.47 7.40 -12.83
N ALA A 221 3.56 7.19 -11.51
CA ALA A 221 2.47 6.74 -10.66
C ALA A 221 2.03 7.84 -9.72
N ALA A 222 0.72 8.09 -9.64
CA ALA A 222 0.12 8.94 -8.62
C ALA A 222 -0.07 8.13 -7.33
N ASP A 223 0.44 8.61 -6.20
CA ASP A 223 0.20 8.08 -4.87
C ASP A 223 -0.60 9.09 -4.03
N GLU A 224 0.05 10.11 -3.50
CA GLU A 224 -0.61 11.12 -2.67
C GLU A 224 -1.63 11.97 -3.43
N SER A 225 -1.60 11.95 -4.76
CA SER A 225 -2.55 12.70 -5.62
C SER A 225 -3.83 11.93 -5.95
N VAL A 226 -3.98 10.68 -5.49
CA VAL A 226 -5.19 9.85 -5.67
C VAL A 226 -5.50 9.06 -4.42
N ASP A 227 -6.52 9.44 -3.68
CA ASP A 227 -6.99 8.71 -2.51
C ASP A 227 -8.19 7.81 -2.83
N ASP A 228 -9.08 8.26 -3.72
CA ASP A 228 -10.32 7.59 -4.09
C ASP A 228 -10.65 7.77 -5.58
N ARG A 229 -11.84 7.30 -5.99
CA ARG A 229 -12.30 7.41 -7.38
C ARG A 229 -12.48 8.86 -7.85
N ALA A 230 -12.84 9.78 -6.97
CA ALA A 230 -12.99 11.19 -7.35
C ALA A 230 -11.66 11.81 -7.80
N GLY A 231 -10.55 11.36 -7.22
CA GLY A 231 -9.19 11.79 -7.59
C GLY A 231 -8.74 11.32 -8.99
N LEU A 232 -9.37 10.33 -9.61
CA LEU A 232 -8.96 9.82 -10.92
C LEU A 232 -9.00 10.91 -12.01
N ALA A 233 -9.99 11.79 -11.98
CA ALA A 233 -10.14 12.84 -12.97
C ALA A 233 -8.99 13.85 -12.93
N THR A 234 -8.36 14.04 -11.77
CA THR A 234 -7.26 15.03 -11.60
C THR A 234 -5.92 14.50 -12.09
N VAL A 235 -5.73 13.18 -12.12
CA VAL A 235 -4.47 12.55 -12.52
C VAL A 235 -4.49 11.98 -13.93
N GLN A 236 -5.66 11.86 -14.54
CA GLN A 236 -5.80 11.37 -15.91
C GLN A 236 -5.05 12.26 -16.91
N GLY A 237 -4.22 11.65 -17.76
CA GLY A 237 -3.38 12.36 -18.73
C GLY A 237 -2.06 12.90 -18.18
N LEU A 238 -1.87 12.88 -16.85
CA LEU A 238 -0.61 13.25 -16.18
C LEU A 238 0.18 12.03 -15.73
N TYR A 239 -0.51 11.06 -15.19
CA TYR A 239 0.07 9.80 -14.71
C TYR A 239 -0.40 8.62 -15.58
N GLN A 240 0.41 7.57 -15.66
CA GLN A 240 0.07 6.33 -16.35
C GLN A 240 -0.36 5.22 -15.39
N VAL A 241 -0.03 5.38 -14.10
CA VAL A 241 -0.30 4.41 -13.04
C VAL A 241 -0.93 5.13 -11.85
N VAL A 242 -1.86 4.48 -11.16
CA VAL A 242 -2.38 4.95 -9.86
C VAL A 242 -2.02 3.95 -8.77
N ASN A 243 -1.51 4.45 -7.65
CA ASN A 243 -1.17 3.63 -6.49
C ASN A 243 -2.36 3.56 -5.53
N VAL A 244 -3.05 2.44 -5.56
CA VAL A 244 -4.19 2.13 -4.68
C VAL A 244 -3.68 1.62 -3.35
N LYS A 245 -3.98 2.32 -2.27
CA LYS A 245 -3.67 1.90 -0.89
C LYS A 245 -4.97 1.82 -0.10
N LEU A 246 -5.17 0.72 0.61
CA LEU A 246 -6.43 0.46 1.33
C LEU A 246 -6.69 1.48 2.44
N ASP A 247 -5.63 1.94 3.11
CA ASP A 247 -5.75 3.00 4.13
C ASP A 247 -6.28 4.30 3.52
N LYS A 248 -5.83 4.68 2.32
CA LYS A 248 -6.33 5.88 1.62
C LYS A 248 -7.78 5.72 1.21
N THR A 249 -8.08 4.61 0.52
CA THR A 249 -9.44 4.35 0.01
C THR A 249 -10.45 4.06 1.11
N GLY A 250 -9.99 3.74 2.33
CA GLY A 250 -10.84 3.33 3.43
C GLY A 250 -11.36 1.90 3.29
N GLY A 251 -10.56 1.00 2.71
CA GLY A 251 -10.79 -0.43 2.70
C GLY A 251 -10.78 -1.09 1.33
N LEU A 252 -10.90 -2.41 1.34
CA LEU A 252 -10.87 -3.27 0.16
C LEU A 252 -12.03 -2.97 -0.81
N THR A 253 -13.21 -2.65 -0.29
CA THR A 253 -14.40 -2.36 -1.11
C THR A 253 -14.14 -1.22 -2.08
N GLU A 254 -13.67 -0.08 -1.58
CA GLU A 254 -13.38 1.09 -2.41
C GLU A 254 -12.08 0.90 -3.22
N ALA A 255 -11.09 0.20 -2.69
CA ALA A 255 -9.86 -0.12 -3.42
C ALA A 255 -10.14 -0.93 -4.69
N LEU A 256 -11.04 -1.93 -4.63
CA LEU A 256 -11.48 -2.69 -5.80
C LEU A 256 -12.25 -1.83 -6.81
N ALA A 257 -13.10 -0.93 -6.31
CA ALA A 257 -13.84 -0.01 -7.17
C ALA A 257 -12.90 0.98 -7.88
N LEU A 258 -11.97 1.60 -7.14
CA LEU A 258 -10.94 2.49 -7.68
C LEU A 258 -10.06 1.79 -8.72
N ALA A 259 -9.58 0.58 -8.44
CA ALA A 259 -8.75 -0.19 -9.37
C ALA A 259 -9.49 -0.51 -10.68
N ARG A 260 -10.77 -0.91 -10.59
CA ARG A 260 -11.60 -1.20 -11.76
C ARG A 260 -11.85 0.06 -12.61
N GLU A 261 -12.17 1.17 -11.97
CA GLU A 261 -12.43 2.45 -12.65
C GLU A 261 -11.15 3.00 -13.30
N ALA A 262 -10.01 2.97 -12.60
CA ALA A 262 -8.72 3.35 -13.16
C ALA A 262 -8.40 2.56 -14.45
N ARG A 263 -8.59 1.24 -14.42
CA ARG A 263 -8.40 0.39 -15.60
C ARG A 263 -9.37 0.70 -16.74
N ALA A 264 -10.63 1.00 -16.42
CA ALA A 264 -11.62 1.43 -17.43
C ALA A 264 -11.24 2.76 -18.10
N LEU A 265 -10.52 3.63 -17.40
CA LEU A 265 -9.97 4.88 -17.92
C LEU A 265 -8.62 4.69 -18.65
N GLY A 266 -8.11 3.45 -18.77
CA GLY A 266 -6.85 3.13 -19.43
C GLY A 266 -5.60 3.34 -18.57
N LEU A 267 -5.76 3.61 -17.27
CA LEU A 267 -4.66 3.69 -16.32
C LEU A 267 -4.24 2.28 -15.86
N GLN A 268 -2.97 2.10 -15.61
CA GLN A 268 -2.44 0.93 -14.90
C GLN A 268 -2.62 1.09 -13.39
N VAL A 269 -2.62 -0.01 -12.68
CA VAL A 269 -2.79 -0.04 -11.23
C VAL A 269 -1.52 -0.53 -10.57
N MET A 270 -1.08 0.18 -9.56
CA MET A 270 -0.18 -0.29 -8.51
C MET A 270 -1.02 -0.48 -7.25
N VAL A 271 -0.74 -1.51 -6.47
CA VAL A 271 -1.29 -1.66 -5.11
C VAL A 271 -0.15 -1.57 -4.13
N GLY A 272 -0.20 -0.53 -3.32
CA GLY A 272 0.76 -0.28 -2.24
C GLY A 272 0.14 -0.40 -0.85
N CYS A 273 0.94 -0.09 0.16
CA CYS A 273 0.53 -0.08 1.56
C CYS A 273 1.10 1.12 2.31
N MET A 274 0.56 1.39 3.49
CA MET A 274 1.11 2.33 4.48
C MET A 274 2.00 1.59 5.51
N ALA A 275 2.72 0.55 5.07
CA ALA A 275 3.28 -0.53 5.87
C ALA A 275 2.18 -1.36 6.55
N GLY A 276 2.54 -2.27 7.45
CA GLY A 276 1.59 -3.16 8.13
C GLY A 276 2.11 -4.60 8.23
N THR A 277 1.40 -5.40 9.02
CA THR A 277 1.66 -6.84 9.10
C THR A 277 0.97 -7.57 7.95
N SER A 278 1.16 -8.89 7.89
CA SER A 278 0.45 -9.73 6.92
C SER A 278 -1.07 -9.60 6.97
N LEU A 279 -1.64 -9.15 8.10
CA LEU A 279 -3.09 -8.94 8.22
C LEU A 279 -3.57 -7.74 7.35
N ALA A 280 -2.75 -6.68 7.24
CA ALA A 280 -3.03 -5.58 6.33
C ALA A 280 -2.74 -5.94 4.87
N MET A 281 -1.73 -6.79 4.62
CA MET A 281 -1.33 -7.17 3.26
C MET A 281 -2.30 -8.16 2.61
N ALA A 282 -2.97 -9.01 3.38
CA ALA A 282 -3.89 -10.02 2.85
C ALA A 282 -5.04 -9.41 2.00
N PRO A 283 -5.80 -8.41 2.48
CA PRO A 283 -6.79 -7.74 1.63
C PRO A 283 -6.12 -6.96 0.48
N GLY A 284 -4.92 -6.40 0.67
CA GLY A 284 -4.14 -5.78 -0.39
C GLY A 284 -3.85 -6.75 -1.54
N MET A 285 -3.60 -8.03 -1.26
CA MET A 285 -3.41 -9.04 -2.31
C MET A 285 -4.67 -9.29 -3.13
N VAL A 286 -5.86 -9.08 -2.59
CA VAL A 286 -7.11 -9.18 -3.36
C VAL A 286 -7.19 -8.03 -4.37
N ALA A 287 -6.95 -6.80 -3.95
CA ALA A 287 -6.85 -5.64 -4.85
C ALA A 287 -5.72 -5.81 -5.87
N GLY A 288 -4.58 -6.37 -5.44
CA GLY A 288 -3.40 -6.65 -6.26
C GLY A 288 -3.65 -7.61 -7.43
N GLN A 289 -4.76 -8.38 -7.42
CA GLN A 289 -5.14 -9.20 -8.58
C GLN A 289 -5.47 -8.34 -9.82
N LEU A 290 -5.79 -7.07 -9.62
CA LEU A 290 -6.07 -6.09 -10.67
C LEU A 290 -4.85 -5.23 -11.04
N ALA A 291 -3.70 -5.42 -10.38
CA ALA A 291 -2.54 -4.55 -10.48
C ALA A 291 -1.45 -5.10 -11.42
N GLU A 292 -0.73 -4.18 -12.05
CA GLU A 292 0.51 -4.41 -12.78
C GLU A 292 1.75 -4.31 -11.86
N PHE A 293 1.66 -3.51 -10.81
CA PHE A 293 2.70 -3.34 -9.79
C PHE A 293 2.15 -3.63 -8.40
N VAL A 294 2.94 -4.26 -7.56
CA VAL A 294 2.57 -4.57 -6.18
C VAL A 294 3.71 -4.19 -5.25
N ASP A 295 3.38 -3.47 -4.19
CA ASP A 295 4.28 -2.96 -3.15
C ASP A 295 3.65 -3.25 -1.76
N LEU A 296 3.63 -4.54 -1.41
CA LEU A 296 3.02 -5.10 -0.19
C LEU A 296 4.09 -5.76 0.68
N ASP A 297 5.21 -5.10 0.87
CA ASP A 297 6.39 -5.60 1.57
C ASP A 297 6.41 -5.29 3.09
N GLY A 298 5.38 -4.64 3.61
CA GLY A 298 5.30 -4.23 5.02
C GLY A 298 5.80 -5.27 6.01
N PRO A 299 5.34 -6.55 5.97
CA PRO A 299 5.78 -7.58 6.91
C PRO A 299 7.28 -7.85 6.89
N LEU A 300 7.94 -7.61 5.76
CA LEU A 300 9.37 -7.85 5.62
C LEU A 300 10.23 -6.79 6.32
N LEU A 301 9.66 -5.63 6.60
CA LEU A 301 10.31 -4.52 7.30
C LEU A 301 10.28 -4.70 8.81
N HIS A 302 9.31 -5.44 9.35
CA HIS A 302 9.15 -5.67 10.80
C HIS A 302 10.07 -6.78 11.31
N ALA A 303 10.44 -6.68 12.60
CA ALA A 303 11.23 -7.71 13.29
C ALA A 303 10.48 -9.05 13.39
N GLU A 304 9.16 -8.98 13.54
CA GLU A 304 8.23 -10.10 13.65
C GLU A 304 7.02 -9.86 12.76
N ASP A 305 6.27 -10.90 12.47
CA ASP A 305 4.99 -10.83 11.75
C ASP A 305 3.97 -11.70 12.50
N ARG A 306 2.72 -11.66 12.05
CA ARG A 306 1.62 -12.44 12.64
C ARG A 306 1.81 -13.93 12.44
N GLU A 307 1.25 -14.69 13.36
CA GLU A 307 1.05 -16.13 13.16
C GLU A 307 0.28 -16.36 11.83
N HIS A 308 0.70 -17.36 11.06
CA HIS A 308 0.22 -17.64 9.70
C HIS A 308 0.48 -16.49 8.69
N GLY A 309 1.47 -15.65 8.94
CA GLY A 309 1.85 -14.54 8.07
C GLY A 309 2.19 -14.98 6.64
N ILE A 310 2.01 -14.07 5.70
CA ILE A 310 2.26 -14.29 4.27
C ILE A 310 3.75 -14.59 4.06
N GLN A 311 4.05 -15.67 3.35
CA GLN A 311 5.40 -16.05 3.01
C GLN A 311 5.83 -15.40 1.69
N TYR A 312 7.08 -14.93 1.66
CA TYR A 312 7.70 -14.30 0.49
C TYR A 312 8.90 -15.13 0.04
N ASP A 313 8.89 -15.57 -1.21
CA ASP A 313 10.03 -16.20 -1.85
C ASP A 313 10.55 -15.29 -2.97
N ARG A 314 11.62 -14.55 -2.72
CA ARG A 314 12.22 -13.59 -3.66
C ARG A 314 11.18 -12.65 -4.27
N GLY A 315 10.33 -12.08 -3.41
CA GLY A 315 9.25 -11.18 -3.79
C GLY A 315 7.93 -11.88 -4.15
N LEU A 316 7.94 -13.18 -4.43
CA LEU A 316 6.72 -13.92 -4.73
C LEU A 316 5.94 -14.20 -3.45
N MET A 317 4.82 -13.55 -3.28
CA MET A 317 3.90 -13.69 -2.15
C MET A 317 3.07 -14.95 -2.29
N GLN A 318 3.03 -15.79 -1.24
CA GLN A 318 2.06 -16.88 -1.15
C GLN A 318 0.67 -16.32 -0.84
N LEU A 319 -0.37 -17.01 -1.30
CA LEU A 319 -1.74 -16.63 -0.95
C LEU A 319 -1.94 -16.73 0.57
N PRO A 320 -2.66 -15.77 1.19
CA PRO A 320 -2.92 -15.81 2.62
C PRO A 320 -3.74 -17.04 2.99
N LEU A 321 -3.48 -17.59 4.17
CA LEU A 321 -4.25 -18.68 4.73
C LEU A 321 -5.53 -18.13 5.39
N PRO A 322 -6.67 -18.87 5.36
CA PRO A 322 -7.89 -18.44 6.06
C PRO A 322 -7.72 -18.28 7.58
N ALA A 323 -6.69 -18.91 8.17
CA ALA A 323 -6.34 -18.70 9.57
C ALA A 323 -5.78 -17.28 9.84
N LEU A 324 -5.15 -16.66 8.85
CA LEU A 324 -4.74 -15.25 8.90
C LEU A 324 -5.92 -14.34 8.58
N TRP A 325 -6.52 -14.49 7.40
CA TRP A 325 -7.57 -13.62 6.88
C TRP A 325 -8.21 -14.22 5.62
N GLY A 326 -9.55 -14.07 5.46
CA GLY A 326 -10.29 -14.42 4.24
C GLY A 326 -10.83 -15.87 4.22
#